data_57e51697aba5503655f8af24aadba6c9
#
_entry.id   57e51697aba5503655f8af24aadba6c9
#
_cell.length_a   1.000
_cell.length_b   1.000
_cell.length_c   1.000
_cell.angle_alpha   90.00
_cell.angle_beta   90.00
_cell.angle_gamma   90.00
#
_symmetry.space_group_name_H-M   'P 1'
#
loop_
_entity.id
_entity.type
_entity.pdbx_description
1 polymer ?
#
loop_
_entity_poly.entity_id
_entity_poly.type
_entity_poly.pdbx_seq_one_letter_code
_entity_poly.pdbx_strand_id
1 'polypeptide(L)'
;VRQLDAVASRFLVNLADRAPLLGRTGAAGADPGFVYVDVDDTIIEVHGYQKQGSGYGYSGVRGLNALLATASTQTAAPVILGQRLRRGSVGSPRGASRLVGDSLAILKRLVPAAGARVLVRADSAFYGHATVAAALTAGAEVSVTVKMDKAVKAAIAGIDEKAWTGIRYPQAIFDEDTGTWISKAEVAEVPFTAFTSRKKTERVPGRLVVRRIPELNPQDTDQPTLFDTHRFHAFFTTTDPEVLDTVTADQTHRGHAVIEQVNADLKDSALAHLPS
;
A
#
# COMPACT_ATOMS: atom_id res chain seq x y z
N VAL A 1 22.01 11.35 8.16
CA VAL A 1 20.71 10.99 7.59
C VAL A 1 19.93 12.25 7.19
N ARG A 2 19.58 13.19 8.11
CA ARG A 2 18.80 14.41 7.79
C ARG A 2 19.42 15.28 6.69
N GLN A 3 20.74 15.38 6.63
CA GLN A 3 21.44 16.15 5.58
C GLN A 3 21.32 15.48 4.22
N LEU A 4 21.44 14.14 4.17
CA LEU A 4 21.25 13.36 2.93
C LEU A 4 19.82 13.45 2.42
N ASP A 5 18.82 13.37 3.31
CA ASP A 5 17.41 13.57 2.94
C ASP A 5 17.18 14.98 2.36
N ALA A 6 17.78 16.01 2.97
CA ALA A 6 17.66 17.38 2.47
C ALA A 6 18.34 17.58 1.11
N VAL A 7 19.44 16.90 0.85
CA VAL A 7 20.11 16.91 -0.46
C VAL A 7 19.26 16.18 -1.48
N ALA A 8 18.79 14.96 -1.17
CA ALA A 8 17.96 14.15 -2.06
C ALA A 8 16.67 14.90 -2.43
N SER A 9 15.97 15.49 -1.46
CA SER A 9 14.73 16.23 -1.74
C SER A 9 14.97 17.47 -2.60
N ARG A 10 16.07 18.21 -2.40
CA ARG A 10 16.43 19.34 -3.27
C ARG A 10 16.79 18.89 -4.67
N PHE A 11 17.51 17.78 -4.79
CA PHE A 11 17.84 17.20 -6.09
C PHE A 11 16.56 16.81 -6.86
N LEU A 12 15.63 16.13 -6.22
CA LEU A 12 14.35 15.74 -6.84
C LEU A 12 13.55 16.97 -7.30
N VAL A 13 13.45 18.01 -6.49
CA VAL A 13 12.72 19.23 -6.86
C VAL A 13 13.40 19.91 -8.04
N ASN A 14 14.72 20.09 -8.03
CA ASN A 14 15.46 20.69 -9.14
C ASN A 14 15.38 19.85 -10.42
N LEU A 15 15.26 18.52 -10.29
CA LEU A 15 15.07 17.63 -11.43
C LEU A 15 13.67 17.77 -12.00
N ALA A 16 12.63 17.86 -11.13
CA ALA A 16 11.25 18.05 -11.53
C ALA A 16 11.01 19.36 -12.29
N ASP A 17 11.76 20.42 -11.94
CA ASP A 17 11.75 21.71 -12.67
C ASP A 17 12.28 21.58 -14.11
N ARG A 18 13.09 20.56 -14.38
CA ARG A 18 13.71 20.32 -15.70
C ARG A 18 13.01 19.23 -16.50
N ALA A 19 12.42 18.27 -15.83
CA ALA A 19 11.73 17.12 -16.43
C ALA A 19 10.55 16.69 -15.55
N PRO A 20 9.36 16.45 -16.11
CA PRO A 20 8.19 16.02 -15.34
C PRO A 20 8.40 14.58 -14.83
N LEU A 21 8.82 14.42 -13.58
CA LEU A 21 9.14 13.11 -12.99
C LEU A 21 7.92 12.20 -12.85
N LEU A 22 6.74 12.77 -12.60
CA LEU A 22 5.50 12.03 -12.38
C LEU A 22 4.50 12.16 -13.55
N GLY A 23 4.98 12.68 -14.70
CA GLY A 23 4.11 12.92 -15.84
C GLY A 23 3.04 13.98 -15.58
N ARG A 24 2.08 14.10 -16.50
CA ARG A 24 0.91 14.97 -16.32
C ARG A 24 -0.24 14.13 -15.78
N THR A 25 -0.67 14.39 -14.55
CA THR A 25 -1.92 13.83 -14.02
C THR A 25 -3.11 14.43 -14.78
N GLY A 26 -4.08 13.60 -15.20
CA GLY A 26 -5.29 14.09 -15.85
C GLY A 26 -5.27 14.13 -17.39
N ALA A 27 -4.36 13.41 -18.05
CA ALA A 27 -4.49 13.15 -19.49
C ALA A 27 -5.66 12.20 -19.76
N ALA A 28 -6.52 12.56 -20.70
CA ALA A 28 -7.81 11.95 -21.03
C ALA A 28 -7.86 10.41 -20.93
N GLY A 29 -8.71 9.91 -20.05
CA GLY A 29 -8.98 8.49 -19.83
C GLY A 29 -9.58 8.27 -18.43
N ALA A 30 -10.01 7.09 -18.10
CA ALA A 30 -10.67 6.71 -16.84
C ALA A 30 -9.80 6.86 -15.56
N ASP A 31 -8.66 7.55 -15.63
CA ASP A 31 -7.77 7.81 -14.48
C ASP A 31 -8.29 9.05 -13.71
N PRO A 32 -8.67 8.90 -12.44
CA PRO A 32 -9.07 10.01 -11.59
C PRO A 32 -7.94 11.02 -11.29
N GLY A 33 -6.77 10.90 -11.92
CA GLY A 33 -5.64 11.83 -11.73
C GLY A 33 -4.90 11.67 -10.40
N PHE A 34 -4.82 10.44 -9.89
CA PHE A 34 -4.08 10.17 -8.65
C PHE A 34 -2.57 10.17 -8.84
N VAL A 35 -1.89 10.73 -7.84
CA VAL A 35 -0.51 10.39 -7.52
C VAL A 35 -0.53 9.38 -6.38
N TYR A 36 0.02 8.23 -6.61
CA TYR A 36 0.14 7.16 -5.62
C TYR A 36 1.40 7.34 -4.80
N VAL A 37 1.28 7.26 -3.48
CA VAL A 37 2.43 7.21 -2.57
C VAL A 37 2.43 5.87 -1.88
N ASP A 38 3.37 5.01 -2.27
CA ASP A 38 3.50 3.68 -1.72
C ASP A 38 4.54 3.67 -0.60
N VAL A 39 4.21 2.99 0.51
CA VAL A 39 5.08 2.87 1.69
C VAL A 39 5.28 1.41 2.02
N ASP A 40 6.53 0.99 2.05
CA ASP A 40 6.91 -0.38 2.40
C ASP A 40 8.27 -0.42 3.07
N ASP A 41 8.61 -1.56 3.70
CA ASP A 41 9.93 -1.79 4.26
C ASP A 41 10.52 -3.13 3.85
N THR A 42 11.82 -3.15 3.70
CA THR A 42 12.54 -4.36 3.33
C THR A 42 13.80 -4.52 4.17
N ILE A 43 14.31 -5.74 4.27
CA ILE A 43 15.58 -6.03 4.92
C ILE A 43 16.69 -6.03 3.87
N ILE A 44 17.73 -5.21 4.12
CA ILE A 44 18.98 -5.25 3.40
C ILE A 44 19.91 -6.15 4.21
N GLU A 45 20.25 -7.31 3.65
CA GLU A 45 21.12 -8.28 4.31
C GLU A 45 22.50 -7.70 4.56
N VAL A 46 23.07 -8.03 5.71
CA VAL A 46 24.41 -7.60 6.11
C VAL A 46 25.24 -8.82 6.45
N HIS A 47 26.30 -9.01 5.69
CA HIS A 47 27.31 -10.00 5.96
C HIS A 47 28.35 -9.45 6.94
N GLY A 48 28.75 -10.29 7.93
CA GLY A 48 29.66 -9.86 9.00
C GLY A 48 28.96 -9.27 10.24
N TYR A 49 29.70 -9.19 11.34
CA TYR A 49 29.13 -8.92 12.68
C TYR A 49 29.29 -7.46 13.14
N GLN A 50 30.10 -6.66 12.46
CA GLN A 50 30.49 -5.33 12.92
C GLN A 50 29.57 -4.18 12.46
N LYS A 51 28.63 -4.42 11.53
CA LYS A 51 27.73 -3.39 11.04
C LYS A 51 26.77 -2.93 12.15
N GLN A 52 26.91 -1.68 12.55
CA GLN A 52 26.10 -1.09 13.60
C GLN A 52 24.60 -1.11 13.25
N GLY A 53 23.79 -1.58 14.18
CA GLY A 53 22.34 -1.66 14.02
C GLY A 53 21.84 -2.88 13.26
N SER A 54 22.73 -3.72 12.71
CA SER A 54 22.31 -4.99 12.12
C SER A 54 21.71 -5.92 13.18
N GLY A 55 20.68 -6.64 12.78
CA GLY A 55 19.98 -7.57 13.68
C GLY A 55 18.98 -8.41 12.91
N TYR A 56 18.43 -9.41 13.57
CA TYR A 56 17.39 -10.26 13.03
C TYR A 56 16.03 -9.58 13.20
N GLY A 57 15.32 -9.38 12.11
CA GLY A 57 13.95 -8.87 12.07
C GLY A 57 12.94 -10.00 11.84
N TYR A 58 11.75 -9.64 11.42
CA TYR A 58 10.66 -10.57 11.10
C TYR A 58 11.05 -11.62 10.04
N SER A 59 11.88 -11.23 9.06
CA SER A 59 12.32 -12.11 7.98
C SER A 59 13.26 -13.24 8.43
N GLY A 60 13.77 -13.23 9.67
CA GLY A 60 14.81 -14.15 10.12
C GLY A 60 16.18 -13.92 9.48
N VAL A 61 16.32 -12.90 8.59
CA VAL A 61 17.58 -12.50 7.97
C VAL A 61 18.25 -11.42 8.80
N ARG A 62 19.55 -11.54 9.00
CA ARG A 62 20.33 -10.50 9.68
C ARG A 62 20.62 -9.35 8.73
N GLY A 63 20.16 -8.17 9.07
CA GLY A 63 20.31 -7.03 8.18
C GLY A 63 19.98 -5.70 8.84
N LEU A 64 19.82 -4.70 8.00
CA LEU A 64 19.25 -3.40 8.34
C LEU A 64 17.90 -3.28 7.64
N ASN A 65 16.95 -2.64 8.31
CA ASN A 65 15.64 -2.41 7.74
C ASN A 65 15.62 -1.07 6.98
N ALA A 66 15.25 -1.11 5.70
CA ALA A 66 15.04 0.05 4.87
C ALA A 66 13.53 0.30 4.71
N LEU A 67 13.04 1.41 5.27
CA LEU A 67 11.68 1.89 5.06
C LEU A 67 11.70 2.89 3.92
N LEU A 68 10.88 2.68 2.90
CA LEU A 68 10.80 3.48 1.68
C LEU A 68 9.42 4.12 1.53
N ALA A 69 9.41 5.29 0.87
CA ALA A 69 8.22 5.87 0.28
C ALA A 69 8.51 6.26 -1.17
N THR A 70 7.69 5.79 -2.08
CA THR A 70 7.80 6.10 -3.51
C THR A 70 6.57 6.87 -3.98
N ALA A 71 6.71 7.66 -5.04
CA ALA A 71 5.58 8.25 -5.76
C ALA A 71 5.52 7.71 -7.17
N SER A 72 4.33 7.42 -7.66
CA SER A 72 4.09 6.98 -9.04
C SER A 72 2.76 7.54 -9.55
N THR A 73 2.57 7.45 -10.86
CA THR A 73 1.27 7.63 -11.52
C THR A 73 1.03 6.43 -12.43
N GLN A 74 -0.11 6.34 -13.09
CA GLN A 74 -0.34 5.27 -14.06
C GLN A 74 0.62 5.31 -15.26
N THR A 75 1.21 6.46 -15.54
CA THR A 75 2.04 6.69 -16.73
C THR A 75 3.52 6.98 -16.43
N ALA A 76 3.88 7.13 -15.16
CA ALA A 76 5.24 7.43 -14.75
C ALA A 76 5.81 6.33 -13.86
N ALA A 77 7.08 6.01 -14.09
CA ALA A 77 7.84 5.10 -13.22
C ALA A 77 7.92 5.62 -11.78
N PRO A 78 8.02 4.73 -10.79
CA PRO A 78 8.13 5.12 -9.40
C PRO A 78 9.37 5.98 -9.12
N VAL A 79 9.21 7.03 -8.31
CA VAL A 79 10.27 7.92 -7.83
C VAL A 79 10.37 7.78 -6.31
N ILE A 80 11.56 7.52 -5.77
CA ILE A 80 11.78 7.44 -4.33
C ILE A 80 11.70 8.85 -3.73
N LEU A 81 10.67 9.09 -2.91
CA LEU A 81 10.49 10.36 -2.20
C LEU A 81 11.32 10.45 -0.93
N GLY A 82 11.46 9.32 -0.24
CA GLY A 82 12.16 9.28 1.02
C GLY A 82 12.49 7.87 1.47
N GLN A 83 13.50 7.79 2.32
CA GLN A 83 13.96 6.51 2.88
C GLN A 83 14.40 6.68 4.33
N ARG A 84 14.32 5.59 5.10
CA ARG A 84 14.86 5.52 6.46
C ARG A 84 15.57 4.20 6.66
N LEU A 85 16.86 4.25 6.85
CA LEU A 85 17.62 3.09 7.27
C LEU A 85 17.50 2.94 8.79
N ARG A 86 17.05 1.77 9.24
CA ARG A 86 16.69 1.48 10.62
C ARG A 86 17.41 0.22 11.11
N ARG A 87 17.37 -0.04 12.41
CA ARG A 87 17.88 -1.31 12.97
C ARG A 87 17.13 -2.49 12.35
N GLY A 88 17.82 -3.59 12.10
CA GLY A 88 17.22 -4.77 11.47
C GLY A 88 16.05 -5.39 12.26
N SER A 89 16.06 -5.26 13.59
CA SER A 89 15.02 -5.78 14.48
C SER A 89 13.83 -4.82 14.68
N VAL A 90 13.77 -3.69 13.95
CA VAL A 90 12.70 -2.72 14.13
C VAL A 90 11.41 -3.21 13.46
N GLY A 91 10.26 -2.98 14.12
CA GLY A 91 8.95 -3.26 13.51
C GLY A 91 8.60 -2.23 12.42
N SER A 92 7.95 -2.68 11.36
CA SER A 92 7.60 -1.91 10.15
C SER A 92 6.94 -0.55 10.43
N PRO A 93 5.95 -0.41 11.34
CA PRO A 93 5.26 0.86 11.53
C PRO A 93 6.11 1.95 12.19
N ARG A 94 7.25 1.60 12.80
CA ARG A 94 8.08 2.59 13.51
C ARG A 94 8.69 3.62 12.55
N GLY A 95 8.29 4.88 12.70
CA GLY A 95 8.75 6.00 11.88
C GLY A 95 8.01 6.16 10.55
N ALA A 96 7.06 5.28 10.22
CA ALA A 96 6.27 5.37 9.00
C ALA A 96 5.46 6.67 8.92
N SER A 97 4.79 7.08 10.00
CA SER A 97 4.01 8.34 10.03
C SER A 97 4.86 9.56 9.70
N ARG A 98 6.10 9.60 10.19
CA ARG A 98 7.02 10.68 9.87
C ARG A 98 7.49 10.61 8.43
N LEU A 99 7.82 9.41 7.91
CA LEU A 99 8.21 9.24 6.52
C LEU A 99 7.08 9.68 5.58
N VAL A 100 5.83 9.27 5.86
CA VAL A 100 4.65 9.70 5.10
C VAL A 100 4.53 11.23 5.08
N GLY A 101 4.58 11.88 6.22
CA GLY A 101 4.50 13.35 6.31
C GLY A 101 5.62 14.05 5.54
N ASP A 102 6.88 13.60 5.72
CA ASP A 102 8.04 14.15 5.03
C ASP A 102 7.93 13.95 3.50
N SER A 103 7.48 12.75 3.05
CA SER A 103 7.31 12.42 1.64
C SER A 103 6.19 13.22 0.98
N LEU A 104 5.07 13.40 1.65
CA LEU A 104 3.97 14.22 1.14
C LEU A 104 4.34 15.70 1.05
N ALA A 105 5.18 16.20 1.98
CA ALA A 105 5.72 17.55 1.90
C ALA A 105 6.68 17.74 0.69
N ILE A 106 7.45 16.70 0.35
CA ILE A 106 8.28 16.70 -0.86
C ILE A 106 7.39 16.64 -2.09
N LEU A 107 6.40 15.75 -2.12
CA LEU A 107 5.49 15.58 -3.25
C LEU A 107 4.77 16.89 -3.62
N LYS A 108 4.32 17.67 -2.63
CA LYS A 108 3.70 18.98 -2.86
C LYS A 108 4.61 19.97 -3.61
N ARG A 109 5.91 19.75 -3.55
CA ARG A 109 6.91 20.58 -4.28
C ARG A 109 7.20 20.03 -5.67
N LEU A 110 7.03 18.71 -5.87
CA LEU A 110 7.24 18.05 -7.17
C LEU A 110 6.04 18.23 -8.10
N VAL A 111 4.84 18.29 -7.54
CA VAL A 111 3.58 18.43 -8.26
C VAL A 111 2.85 19.67 -7.74
N PRO A 112 3.25 20.88 -8.15
CA PRO A 112 2.64 22.13 -7.69
C PRO A 112 1.23 22.37 -8.25
N ALA A 113 0.77 21.55 -9.21
CA ALA A 113 -0.54 21.73 -9.83
C ALA A 113 -1.67 21.50 -8.81
N ALA A 114 -2.44 22.53 -8.55
CA ALA A 114 -3.68 22.45 -7.82
C ALA A 114 -4.62 21.44 -8.52
N GLY A 115 -4.96 20.34 -7.81
CA GLY A 115 -5.94 19.37 -8.30
C GLY A 115 -5.48 17.92 -8.37
N ALA A 116 -4.20 17.58 -8.22
CA ALA A 116 -3.79 16.20 -8.15
C ALA A 116 -4.23 15.57 -6.82
N ARG A 117 -5.03 14.51 -6.89
CA ARG A 117 -5.39 13.72 -5.71
C ARG A 117 -4.19 12.85 -5.32
N VAL A 118 -3.96 12.69 -4.05
CA VAL A 118 -2.86 11.85 -3.55
C VAL A 118 -3.45 10.69 -2.76
N LEU A 119 -3.09 9.47 -3.12
CA LEU A 119 -3.49 8.26 -2.42
C LEU A 119 -2.26 7.56 -1.83
N VAL A 120 -2.20 7.49 -0.50
CA VAL A 120 -1.17 6.72 0.21
C VAL A 120 -1.62 5.27 0.29
N ARG A 121 -0.78 4.34 -0.25
CA ARG A 121 -1.02 2.90 -0.22
C ARG A 121 0.03 2.21 0.64
N ALA A 122 -0.39 1.22 1.40
CA ALA A 122 0.51 0.44 2.24
C ALA A 122 -0.09 -0.92 2.61
N ASP A 123 0.76 -1.83 3.06
CA ASP A 123 0.36 -3.13 3.59
C ASP A 123 -0.19 -3.05 5.03
N SER A 124 -0.58 -4.19 5.58
CA SER A 124 -1.21 -4.30 6.91
C SER A 124 -0.27 -3.96 8.08
N ALA A 125 1.04 -3.98 7.87
CA ALA A 125 2.00 -3.57 8.89
C ALA A 125 1.92 -2.07 9.18
N PHE A 126 1.49 -1.28 8.20
CA PHE A 126 1.33 0.17 8.32
C PHE A 126 -0.08 0.60 8.68
N TYR A 127 -1.04 -0.34 8.84
CA TYR A 127 -2.38 -0.03 9.31
C TYR A 127 -2.35 0.39 10.78
N GLY A 128 -2.06 1.65 11.00
CA GLY A 128 -2.00 2.26 12.32
C GLY A 128 -2.43 3.72 12.29
N HIS A 129 -3.12 4.17 13.36
CA HIS A 129 -3.67 5.52 13.43
C HIS A 129 -2.64 6.61 13.10
N ALA A 130 -1.41 6.49 13.63
CA ALA A 130 -0.38 7.50 13.41
C ALA A 130 0.00 7.66 11.92
N THR A 131 0.05 6.56 11.16
CA THR A 131 0.37 6.57 9.72
C THR A 131 -0.79 7.14 8.93
N VAL A 132 -2.01 6.66 9.19
CA VAL A 132 -3.22 7.14 8.51
C VAL A 132 -3.47 8.62 8.81
N ALA A 133 -3.38 9.03 10.08
CA ALA A 133 -3.53 10.44 10.45
C ALA A 133 -2.50 11.36 9.80
N ALA A 134 -1.24 10.91 9.65
CA ALA A 134 -0.21 11.69 8.97
C ALA A 134 -0.56 11.93 7.49
N ALA A 135 -1.10 10.93 6.79
CA ALA A 135 -1.56 11.07 5.42
C ALA A 135 -2.73 12.05 5.32
N LEU A 136 -3.77 11.85 6.12
CA LEU A 136 -4.97 12.70 6.12
C LEU A 136 -4.66 14.16 6.50
N THR A 137 -3.79 14.38 7.50
CA THR A 137 -3.36 15.73 7.90
C THR A 137 -2.61 16.44 6.77
N ALA A 138 -1.88 15.69 5.94
CA ALA A 138 -1.23 16.24 4.77
C ALA A 138 -2.18 16.43 3.57
N GLY A 139 -3.46 16.06 3.69
CA GLY A 139 -4.47 16.19 2.64
C GLY A 139 -4.45 15.05 1.62
N ALA A 140 -3.85 13.91 1.96
CA ALA A 140 -3.86 12.71 1.14
C ALA A 140 -4.97 11.75 1.61
N GLU A 141 -5.50 10.96 0.69
CA GLU A 141 -6.37 9.81 0.96
C GLU A 141 -5.52 8.57 1.27
N VAL A 142 -6.13 7.54 1.84
CA VAL A 142 -5.42 6.31 2.19
C VAL A 142 -6.10 5.08 1.63
N SER A 143 -5.28 4.07 1.32
CA SER A 143 -5.70 2.71 0.97
C SER A 143 -4.72 1.73 1.62
N VAL A 144 -5.09 1.14 2.75
CA VAL A 144 -4.18 0.35 3.58
C VAL A 144 -4.80 -1.00 3.89
N THR A 145 -4.07 -2.09 3.60
CA THR A 145 -4.51 -3.43 3.96
C THR A 145 -4.78 -3.51 5.46
N VAL A 146 -5.86 -4.15 5.87
CA VAL A 146 -6.21 -4.35 7.28
C VAL A 146 -5.88 -5.76 7.75
N LYS A 147 -5.69 -5.93 9.05
CA LYS A 147 -5.59 -7.25 9.67
C LYS A 147 -6.98 -7.83 9.86
N MET A 148 -7.13 -9.14 9.66
CA MET A 148 -8.38 -9.88 9.86
C MET A 148 -8.72 -10.02 11.36
N ASP A 149 -8.93 -8.90 12.05
CA ASP A 149 -9.40 -8.87 13.42
C ASP A 149 -10.93 -9.11 13.54
N LYS A 150 -11.44 -9.14 14.75
CA LYS A 150 -12.88 -9.38 15.00
C LYS A 150 -13.79 -8.34 14.34
N ALA A 151 -13.38 -7.08 14.29
CA ALA A 151 -14.19 -6.00 13.71
C ALA A 151 -14.26 -6.12 12.19
N VAL A 152 -13.12 -6.42 11.56
CA VAL A 152 -13.03 -6.67 10.12
C VAL A 152 -13.81 -7.93 9.73
N LYS A 153 -13.65 -9.04 10.46
CA LYS A 153 -14.41 -10.27 10.21
C LYS A 153 -15.92 -10.05 10.37
N ALA A 154 -16.35 -9.30 11.37
CA ALA A 154 -17.76 -8.98 11.56
C ALA A 154 -18.32 -8.11 10.42
N ALA A 155 -17.53 -7.13 9.93
CA ALA A 155 -17.92 -6.32 8.78
C ALA A 155 -18.06 -7.16 7.51
N ILE A 156 -17.11 -8.08 7.25
CA ILE A 156 -17.17 -9.02 6.11
C ILE A 156 -18.39 -9.93 6.20
N ALA A 157 -18.66 -10.50 7.36
CA ALA A 157 -19.82 -11.40 7.55
C ALA A 157 -21.17 -10.68 7.36
N GLY A 158 -21.20 -9.34 7.46
CA GLY A 158 -22.38 -8.52 7.21
C GLY A 158 -22.60 -8.13 5.75
N ILE A 159 -21.70 -8.50 4.83
CA ILE A 159 -21.84 -8.19 3.40
C ILE A 159 -22.93 -9.07 2.79
N ASP A 160 -23.95 -8.44 2.17
CA ASP A 160 -25.00 -9.16 1.45
C ASP A 160 -24.37 -9.95 0.28
N GLU A 161 -24.85 -11.17 0.07
CA GLU A 161 -24.32 -12.01 -1.03
C GLU A 161 -24.53 -11.39 -2.42
N LYS A 162 -25.54 -10.55 -2.58
CA LYS A 162 -25.80 -9.81 -3.83
C LYS A 162 -24.89 -8.61 -4.06
N ALA A 163 -24.13 -8.18 -3.03
CA ALA A 163 -23.22 -7.04 -3.13
C ALA A 163 -21.87 -7.42 -3.77
N TRP A 164 -21.61 -8.71 -3.95
CA TRP A 164 -20.36 -9.18 -4.52
C TRP A 164 -20.34 -9.02 -6.04
N THR A 165 -19.31 -8.35 -6.55
CA THR A 165 -19.07 -8.13 -7.98
C THR A 165 -17.88 -8.94 -8.43
N GLY A 166 -18.06 -9.79 -9.46
CA GLY A 166 -16.98 -10.58 -10.05
C GLY A 166 -15.91 -9.70 -10.70
N ILE A 167 -14.65 -9.99 -10.44
CA ILE A 167 -13.50 -9.32 -11.05
C ILE A 167 -12.67 -10.29 -11.88
N ARG A 168 -12.03 -9.73 -12.94
CA ARG A 168 -11.08 -10.49 -13.77
C ARG A 168 -9.67 -10.05 -13.43
N TYR A 169 -8.79 -11.04 -13.22
CA TYR A 169 -7.35 -10.76 -13.12
C TYR A 169 -6.76 -10.65 -14.53
N PRO A 170 -5.75 -9.80 -14.76
CA PRO A 170 -5.05 -9.73 -16.04
C PRO A 170 -4.41 -11.06 -16.47
N GLN A 171 -4.12 -11.94 -15.50
CA GLN A 171 -3.51 -13.26 -15.71
C GLN A 171 -4.52 -14.41 -15.53
N ALA A 172 -5.82 -14.10 -15.48
CA ALA A 172 -6.84 -15.13 -15.39
C ALA A 172 -6.80 -16.02 -16.64
N ILE A 173 -6.82 -17.33 -16.42
CA ILE A 173 -6.86 -18.34 -17.50
C ILE A 173 -8.34 -18.61 -17.81
N PHE A 174 -8.70 -18.54 -19.07
CA PHE A 174 -10.03 -18.94 -19.52
C PHE A 174 -10.06 -20.46 -19.64
N ASP A 175 -11.00 -21.09 -18.96
CA ASP A 175 -11.28 -22.51 -19.04
C ASP A 175 -12.33 -22.75 -20.13
N GLU A 176 -11.89 -23.31 -21.26
CA GLU A 176 -12.76 -23.58 -22.40
C GLU A 176 -13.81 -24.65 -22.10
N ASP A 177 -13.52 -25.62 -21.21
CA ASP A 177 -14.43 -26.74 -20.89
C ASP A 177 -15.60 -26.24 -20.05
N THR A 178 -15.40 -25.29 -19.16
CA THR A 178 -16.45 -24.74 -18.29
C THR A 178 -16.99 -23.40 -18.80
N GLY A 179 -16.36 -22.79 -19.83
CA GLY A 179 -16.70 -21.47 -20.34
C GLY A 179 -16.49 -20.34 -19.31
N THR A 180 -15.67 -20.57 -18.29
CA THR A 180 -15.46 -19.64 -17.18
C THR A 180 -13.99 -19.26 -17.02
N TRP A 181 -13.76 -18.09 -16.46
CA TRP A 181 -12.41 -17.69 -16.07
C TRP A 181 -12.05 -18.36 -14.74
N ILE A 182 -10.90 -19.03 -14.65
CA ILE A 182 -10.43 -19.75 -13.44
C ILE A 182 -10.15 -18.79 -12.27
N SER A 183 -10.19 -17.49 -12.47
CA SER A 183 -10.12 -16.51 -11.38
C SER A 183 -11.53 -16.08 -10.96
N LYS A 184 -12.11 -16.79 -10.02
CA LYS A 184 -13.41 -16.46 -9.42
C LYS A 184 -13.29 -15.47 -8.26
N ALA A 185 -12.45 -14.46 -8.37
CA ALA A 185 -12.39 -13.45 -7.34
C ALA A 185 -13.58 -12.49 -7.47
N GLU A 186 -14.09 -12.08 -6.33
CA GLU A 186 -15.18 -11.12 -6.22
C GLU A 186 -14.80 -10.03 -5.22
N VAL A 187 -15.35 -8.85 -5.44
CA VAL A 187 -15.14 -7.70 -4.56
C VAL A 187 -16.47 -7.14 -4.08
N ALA A 188 -16.46 -6.67 -2.85
CA ALA A 188 -17.56 -5.94 -2.24
C ALA A 188 -17.02 -4.87 -1.30
N GLU A 189 -17.88 -3.97 -0.83
CA GLU A 189 -17.49 -2.97 0.14
C GLU A 189 -18.58 -2.71 1.17
N VAL A 190 -18.15 -2.24 2.33
CA VAL A 190 -19.06 -1.78 3.38
C VAL A 190 -18.53 -0.49 4.03
N PRO A 191 -19.41 0.40 4.51
CA PRO A 191 -18.99 1.51 5.36
C PRO A 191 -18.21 0.98 6.57
N PHE A 192 -17.09 1.61 6.87
CA PHE A 192 -16.22 1.17 7.96
C PHE A 192 -15.59 2.36 8.67
N THR A 193 -15.56 2.30 10.01
CA THR A 193 -14.85 3.29 10.81
C THR A 193 -13.60 2.66 11.40
N ALA A 194 -12.45 3.13 11.00
CA ALA A 194 -11.17 2.68 11.53
C ALA A 194 -10.88 3.27 12.91
N PHE A 195 -10.11 2.54 13.72
CA PHE A 195 -9.61 2.97 15.04
C PHE A 195 -10.70 3.27 16.07
N THR A 196 -11.76 2.47 16.08
CA THR A 196 -12.92 2.65 16.99
C THR A 196 -12.57 2.56 18.47
N SER A 197 -11.46 1.92 18.84
CA SER A 197 -10.93 1.88 20.21
C SER A 197 -10.34 3.21 20.70
N ARG A 198 -10.14 4.17 19.80
CA ARG A 198 -9.62 5.49 20.12
C ARG A 198 -10.73 6.49 20.43
N LYS A 199 -10.34 7.70 20.87
CA LYS A 199 -11.27 8.81 21.08
C LYS A 199 -12.07 9.08 19.81
N LYS A 200 -13.31 9.55 19.95
CA LYS A 200 -14.21 9.80 18.81
C LYS A 200 -13.59 10.70 17.73
N THR A 201 -12.79 11.68 18.13
CA THR A 201 -12.08 12.61 17.25
C THR A 201 -10.89 11.99 16.49
N GLU A 202 -10.44 10.83 16.92
CA GLU A 202 -9.34 10.08 16.27
C GLU A 202 -9.84 8.95 15.39
N ARG A 203 -11.14 8.71 15.37
CA ARG A 203 -11.75 7.69 14.52
C ARG A 203 -11.80 8.20 13.08
N VAL A 204 -11.51 7.33 12.15
CA VAL A 204 -11.47 7.68 10.73
C VAL A 204 -12.61 6.96 10.01
N PRO A 205 -13.64 7.69 9.54
CA PRO A 205 -14.66 7.11 8.68
C PRO A 205 -14.08 6.82 7.29
N GLY A 206 -14.60 5.80 6.64
CA GLY A 206 -14.23 5.37 5.31
C GLY A 206 -15.00 4.12 4.93
N ARG A 207 -14.41 3.29 4.11
CA ARG A 207 -14.98 2.02 3.68
C ARG A 207 -13.96 0.89 3.75
N LEU A 208 -14.45 -0.31 3.98
CA LEU A 208 -13.70 -1.55 3.89
C LEU A 208 -14.02 -2.17 2.54
N VAL A 209 -13.04 -2.25 1.67
CA VAL A 209 -13.14 -2.98 0.40
C VAL A 209 -12.58 -4.36 0.62
N VAL A 210 -13.35 -5.37 0.23
CA VAL A 210 -13.06 -6.77 0.51
C VAL A 210 -13.02 -7.53 -0.81
N ARG A 211 -11.97 -8.30 -1.01
CA ARG A 211 -11.87 -9.29 -2.08
C ARG A 211 -11.95 -10.68 -1.49
N ARG A 212 -12.85 -11.52 -2.03
CA ARG A 212 -12.94 -12.95 -1.70
C ARG A 212 -12.48 -13.79 -2.88
N ILE A 213 -11.77 -14.86 -2.55
CA ILE A 213 -11.28 -15.84 -3.51
C ILE A 213 -11.70 -17.20 -2.96
N PRO A 214 -12.37 -18.07 -3.75
CA PRO A 214 -12.69 -19.41 -3.32
C PRO A 214 -11.45 -20.16 -2.86
N GLU A 215 -11.50 -20.82 -1.72
CA GLU A 215 -10.43 -21.68 -1.25
C GLU A 215 -10.42 -22.95 -2.12
N LEU A 216 -9.28 -23.25 -2.76
CA LEU A 216 -9.17 -24.42 -3.66
C LEU A 216 -9.15 -25.73 -2.88
N ASN A 217 -8.69 -25.71 -1.63
CA ASN A 217 -8.67 -26.84 -0.72
C ASN A 217 -9.30 -26.42 0.61
N PRO A 218 -10.64 -26.33 0.68
CA PRO A 218 -11.30 -26.01 1.94
C PRO A 218 -10.98 -27.08 2.98
N GLN A 219 -10.82 -26.65 4.23
CA GLN A 219 -10.63 -27.57 5.33
C GLN A 219 -11.86 -28.49 5.43
N ASP A 220 -11.59 -29.79 5.64
CA ASP A 220 -12.65 -30.83 5.73
C ASP A 220 -13.34 -30.68 7.09
N THR A 221 -14.32 -29.80 7.15
CA THR A 221 -15.14 -29.53 8.34
C THR A 221 -16.59 -29.84 8.02
N ASP A 222 -17.27 -30.53 8.94
CA ASP A 222 -18.68 -30.92 8.77
C ASP A 222 -19.65 -29.75 8.55
N GLN A 223 -19.25 -28.54 9.02
CA GLN A 223 -19.97 -27.28 8.82
C GLN A 223 -19.00 -26.14 8.56
N PRO A 224 -18.53 -25.95 7.31
CA PRO A 224 -17.59 -24.90 6.97
C PRO A 224 -18.21 -23.51 7.18
N THR A 225 -17.46 -22.62 7.79
CA THR A 225 -17.80 -21.19 7.88
C THR A 225 -17.45 -20.48 6.59
N LEU A 226 -17.95 -19.24 6.42
CA LEU A 226 -17.58 -18.38 5.30
C LEU A 226 -16.06 -18.24 5.13
N PHE A 227 -15.31 -18.24 6.24
CA PHE A 227 -13.86 -18.10 6.25
C PHE A 227 -13.10 -19.39 5.99
N ASP A 228 -13.78 -20.54 5.99
CA ASP A 228 -13.20 -21.83 5.62
C ASP A 228 -13.37 -22.10 4.12
N THR A 229 -14.35 -21.46 3.48
CA THR A 229 -14.64 -21.63 2.05
C THR A 229 -14.04 -20.55 1.16
N HIS A 230 -13.65 -19.41 1.73
CA HIS A 230 -13.09 -18.29 0.99
C HIS A 230 -11.85 -17.70 1.69
N ARG A 231 -10.87 -17.34 0.89
CA ARG A 231 -9.76 -16.49 1.33
C ARG A 231 -10.14 -15.04 1.13
N PHE A 232 -10.01 -14.23 2.19
CA PHE A 232 -10.34 -12.82 2.16
C PHE A 232 -9.10 -11.94 2.20
N HIS A 233 -9.11 -10.90 1.37
CA HIS A 233 -8.20 -9.78 1.43
C HIS A 233 -9.02 -8.53 1.61
N ALA A 234 -8.71 -7.73 2.62
CA ALA A 234 -9.45 -6.51 2.89
C ALA A 234 -8.50 -5.33 3.11
N PHE A 235 -8.92 -4.16 2.66
CA PHE A 235 -8.23 -2.93 2.91
C PHE A 235 -9.21 -1.81 3.28
N PHE A 236 -8.74 -0.91 4.11
CA PHE A 236 -9.45 0.30 4.48
C PHE A 236 -9.07 1.42 3.53
N THR A 237 -10.06 2.16 3.05
CA THR A 237 -9.82 3.35 2.22
C THR A 237 -10.72 4.52 2.63
N THR A 238 -10.18 5.73 2.46
CA THR A 238 -10.94 6.99 2.61
C THR A 238 -11.37 7.58 1.28
N THR A 239 -11.06 6.90 0.17
CA THR A 239 -11.46 7.33 -1.18
C THR A 239 -12.98 7.22 -1.34
N ASP A 240 -13.57 8.25 -1.90
CA ASP A 240 -15.01 8.27 -2.20
C ASP A 240 -15.35 7.20 -3.26
N PRO A 241 -16.43 6.40 -3.08
CA PRO A 241 -16.87 5.42 -4.07
C PRO A 241 -17.28 6.05 -5.42
N GLU A 242 -17.69 7.31 -5.45
CA GLU A 242 -17.95 8.03 -6.71
C GLU A 242 -16.68 8.32 -7.50
N VAL A 243 -15.52 8.33 -6.84
CA VAL A 243 -14.21 8.55 -7.46
C VAL A 243 -13.53 7.26 -7.85
N LEU A 244 -13.53 6.31 -6.94
CA LEU A 244 -13.05 4.94 -7.16
C LEU A 244 -14.16 3.98 -6.73
N ASP A 245 -14.87 3.40 -7.68
CA ASP A 245 -15.81 2.33 -7.38
C ASP A 245 -15.09 1.13 -6.75
N THR A 246 -15.83 0.15 -6.26
CA THR A 246 -15.30 -1.01 -5.53
C THR A 246 -14.26 -1.77 -6.35
N VAL A 247 -14.50 -1.98 -7.64
CA VAL A 247 -13.61 -2.74 -8.55
C VAL A 247 -12.33 -1.95 -8.80
N THR A 248 -12.47 -0.68 -9.13
CA THR A 248 -11.34 0.23 -9.39
C THR A 248 -10.52 0.48 -8.12
N ALA A 249 -11.17 0.54 -6.95
CA ALA A 249 -10.48 0.66 -5.67
C ALA A 249 -9.62 -0.57 -5.37
N ASP A 250 -10.12 -1.79 -5.62
CA ASP A 250 -9.35 -3.03 -5.47
C ASP A 250 -8.16 -3.07 -6.46
N GLN A 251 -8.40 -2.71 -7.72
CA GLN A 251 -7.34 -2.66 -8.73
C GLN A 251 -6.26 -1.65 -8.34
N THR A 252 -6.67 -0.45 -7.90
CA THR A 252 -5.78 0.62 -7.46
C THR A 252 -4.96 0.20 -6.23
N HIS A 253 -5.61 -0.45 -5.25
CA HIS A 253 -4.91 -0.95 -4.06
C HIS A 253 -3.86 -2.01 -4.42
N ARG A 254 -4.19 -2.95 -5.30
CA ARG A 254 -3.23 -3.97 -5.78
C ARG A 254 -2.03 -3.37 -6.51
N GLY A 255 -2.19 -2.21 -7.13
CA GLY A 255 -1.08 -1.46 -7.73
C GLY A 255 0.01 -1.07 -6.72
N HIS A 256 -0.21 -1.23 -5.40
CA HIS A 256 0.83 -1.08 -4.38
C HIS A 256 2.03 -2.02 -4.59
N ALA A 257 1.84 -3.16 -5.25
CA ALA A 257 2.91 -4.09 -5.58
C ALA A 257 4.08 -3.47 -6.38
N VAL A 258 3.90 -2.29 -6.96
CA VAL A 258 4.98 -1.55 -7.64
C VAL A 258 6.16 -1.25 -6.71
N ILE A 259 5.92 -1.04 -5.41
CA ILE A 259 7.01 -0.77 -4.46
C ILE A 259 7.84 -2.03 -4.17
N GLU A 260 7.23 -3.22 -4.25
CA GLU A 260 7.94 -4.48 -4.13
C GLU A 260 8.95 -4.64 -5.29
N GLN A 261 8.56 -4.22 -6.51
CA GLN A 261 9.48 -4.20 -7.65
C GLN A 261 10.62 -3.20 -7.42
N VAL A 262 10.35 -2.01 -6.89
CA VAL A 262 11.39 -1.04 -6.53
C VAL A 262 12.35 -1.64 -5.50
N ASN A 263 11.83 -2.34 -4.49
CA ASN A 263 12.64 -3.02 -3.49
C ASN A 263 13.51 -4.12 -4.12
N ALA A 264 12.97 -4.89 -5.07
CA ALA A 264 13.71 -5.91 -5.80
C ALA A 264 14.83 -5.28 -6.65
N ASP A 265 14.52 -4.27 -7.44
CA ASP A 265 15.49 -3.56 -8.29
C ASP A 265 16.65 -2.97 -7.48
N LEU A 266 16.34 -2.39 -6.31
CA LEU A 266 17.36 -1.89 -5.39
C LEU A 266 18.27 -3.01 -4.85
N LYS A 267 17.71 -4.18 -4.55
CA LYS A 267 18.47 -5.34 -4.07
C LYS A 267 19.32 -5.99 -5.16
N ASP A 268 18.87 -5.96 -6.40
CA ASP A 268 19.60 -6.52 -7.54
C ASP A 268 20.67 -5.56 -8.08
N SER A 269 20.73 -4.35 -7.59
CA SER A 269 21.71 -3.34 -7.98
C SER A 269 22.92 -3.27 -7.04
N ALA A 270 23.91 -2.44 -7.39
CA ALA A 270 25.05 -2.14 -6.53
C ALA A 270 24.63 -1.53 -5.17
N LEU A 271 23.40 -1.04 -5.05
CA LEU A 271 22.82 -0.50 -3.82
C LEU A 271 22.41 -1.60 -2.81
N ALA A 272 22.43 -2.87 -3.21
CA ALA A 272 22.21 -4.00 -2.31
C ALA A 272 23.31 -4.12 -1.23
N HIS A 273 24.50 -3.63 -1.54
CA HIS A 273 25.64 -3.72 -0.65
C HIS A 273 25.84 -2.41 0.11
N LEU A 274 25.56 -2.45 1.40
CA LEU A 274 25.85 -1.30 2.25
C LEU A 274 27.38 -1.18 2.42
N PRO A 275 27.95 0.03 2.30
CA PRO A 275 29.37 0.24 2.50
C PRO A 275 29.78 -0.25 3.88
N SER A 276 30.98 -0.80 3.97
CA SER A 276 31.60 -1.33 5.20
C SER A 276 31.87 -0.25 6.22
#